data_d6ab2ea63037e01bfbf3525aad8914ca
#
_entry.id   d6ab2ea63037e01bfbf3525aad8914ca
#
_cell.length_a   1.000
_cell.length_b   1.000
_cell.length_c   1.000
_cell.angle_alpha   90.00
_cell.angle_beta   90.00
_cell.angle_gamma   90.00
#
_symmetry.space_group_name_H-M   'P 1'
#
loop_
_entity.id
_entity.type
_entity.pdbx_description
1 polymer ?
#
loop_
_entity_poly.entity_id
_entity_poly.type
_entity_poly.pdbx_seq_one_letter_code
_entity_poly.pdbx_strand_id
1 'polypeptide(L)'
;MQLSFKLRRIKAHSTTIAVFVTWILFGIWHGAGWNFMVLGLVQALAVFYEFKTKKARAQLFSNLTTTRRVILGRFFTFLFYGFSLTFFFAPDLMTSLHILSGLADFSSLQSNQATMLPLAFGLSFAVPYLIFEYLQNSKKQIISDITKLWNNYRILRITVYYITVLLIISQLSGSTSFIYEMF
;
A
#
# COMPACT_ATOMS: atom_id res chain seq x y z
N MET A 1 3.26 -42.07 0.11
CA MET A 1 2.68 -41.04 -0.78
C MET A 1 1.46 -40.32 -0.18
N GLN A 2 0.51 -41.01 0.46
CA GLN A 2 -0.69 -40.40 1.07
C GLN A 2 -0.40 -39.42 2.22
N LEU A 3 0.59 -39.70 3.08
CA LEU A 3 0.94 -38.86 4.23
C LEU A 3 1.43 -37.45 3.78
N SER A 4 2.21 -37.38 2.71
CA SER A 4 2.71 -36.10 2.18
C SER A 4 1.60 -35.21 1.62
N PHE A 5 0.56 -35.79 1.02
CA PHE A 5 -0.63 -35.06 0.57
C PHE A 5 -1.44 -34.50 1.74
N LYS A 6 -1.64 -35.29 2.80
CA LYS A 6 -2.37 -34.87 3.99
C LYS A 6 -1.65 -33.73 4.71
N LEU A 7 -0.34 -33.80 4.86
CA LEU A 7 0.50 -32.74 5.43
C LEU A 7 0.48 -31.46 4.60
N ARG A 8 0.52 -31.54 3.26
CA ARG A 8 0.39 -30.38 2.38
C ARG A 8 -0.98 -29.69 2.51
N ARG A 9 -2.05 -30.48 2.65
CA ARG A 9 -3.40 -29.94 2.81
C ARG A 9 -3.57 -29.23 4.16
N ILE A 10 -3.07 -29.81 5.24
CA ILE A 10 -3.06 -29.19 6.57
C ILE A 10 -2.26 -27.88 6.54
N LYS A 11 -1.07 -27.89 5.93
CA LYS A 11 -0.23 -26.69 5.80
C LYS A 11 -0.92 -25.58 5.00
N ALA A 12 -1.61 -25.91 3.92
CA ALA A 12 -2.34 -24.94 3.11
C ALA A 12 -3.51 -24.31 3.86
N HIS A 13 -4.27 -25.07 4.64
CA HIS A 13 -5.36 -24.55 5.47
C HIS A 13 -4.82 -23.70 6.62
N SER A 14 -3.75 -24.14 7.30
CA SER A 14 -3.09 -23.38 8.34
C SER A 14 -2.61 -22.00 7.85
N THR A 15 -1.98 -21.94 6.66
CA THR A 15 -1.54 -20.67 6.06
C THR A 15 -2.72 -19.76 5.74
N THR A 16 -3.82 -20.31 5.21
CA THR A 16 -5.02 -19.52 4.90
C THR A 16 -5.62 -18.93 6.18
N ILE A 17 -5.80 -19.73 7.22
CA ILE A 17 -6.32 -19.25 8.51
C ILE A 17 -5.40 -18.18 9.09
N ALA A 18 -4.09 -18.40 9.07
CA ALA A 18 -3.12 -17.44 9.57
C ALA A 18 -3.22 -16.09 8.86
N VAL A 19 -3.38 -16.08 7.51
CA VAL A 19 -3.57 -14.84 6.74
C VAL A 19 -4.82 -14.10 7.20
N PHE A 20 -5.97 -14.78 7.30
CA PHE A 20 -7.21 -14.13 7.72
C PHE A 20 -7.13 -13.60 9.15
N VAL A 21 -6.62 -14.39 10.08
CA VAL A 21 -6.45 -13.97 11.48
C VAL A 21 -5.54 -12.76 11.57
N THR A 22 -4.40 -12.79 10.88
CA THR A 22 -3.43 -11.67 10.92
C THR A 22 -4.04 -10.38 10.39
N TRP A 23 -4.71 -10.41 9.25
CA TRP A 23 -5.28 -9.20 8.66
C TRP A 23 -6.50 -8.67 9.39
N ILE A 24 -7.34 -9.56 9.96
CA ILE A 24 -8.47 -9.15 10.79
C ILE A 24 -7.95 -8.49 12.09
N LEU A 25 -6.95 -9.09 12.74
CA LEU A 25 -6.33 -8.49 13.93
C LEU A 25 -5.66 -7.15 13.58
N PHE A 26 -5.03 -7.04 12.42
CA PHE A 26 -4.47 -5.78 11.93
C PHE A 26 -5.57 -4.72 11.77
N GLY A 27 -6.72 -5.06 11.20
CA GLY A 27 -7.86 -4.15 11.10
C GLY A 27 -8.34 -3.69 12.47
N ILE A 28 -8.57 -4.61 13.39
CA ILE A 28 -9.02 -4.31 14.77
C ILE A 28 -7.99 -3.45 15.51
N TRP A 29 -6.71 -3.67 15.29
CA TRP A 29 -5.63 -2.88 15.88
C TRP A 29 -5.67 -1.42 15.44
N HIS A 30 -6.12 -1.13 14.21
CA HIS A 30 -6.28 0.24 13.71
C HIS A 30 -7.50 0.95 14.26
N GLY A 31 -8.47 0.24 14.83
CA GLY A 31 -9.64 0.83 15.47
C GLY A 31 -10.79 -0.14 15.65
N ALA A 32 -11.72 0.21 16.54
CA ALA A 32 -12.90 -0.60 16.86
C ALA A 32 -14.06 -0.42 15.85
N GLY A 33 -13.90 0.42 14.83
CA GLY A 33 -14.93 0.68 13.83
C GLY A 33 -15.09 -0.45 12.82
N TRP A 34 -16.30 -0.62 12.29
CA TRP A 34 -16.60 -1.60 11.26
C TRP A 34 -15.80 -1.39 9.96
N ASN A 35 -15.44 -0.14 9.64
CA ASN A 35 -14.57 0.21 8.51
C ASN A 35 -13.20 -0.48 8.63
N PHE A 36 -12.61 -0.54 9.82
CA PHE A 36 -11.33 -1.23 10.05
C PHE A 36 -11.44 -2.75 9.97
N MET A 37 -12.56 -3.32 10.42
CA MET A 37 -12.80 -4.76 10.24
C MET A 37 -12.94 -5.12 8.76
N VAL A 38 -13.67 -4.29 7.98
CA VAL A 38 -13.79 -4.46 6.53
C VAL A 38 -12.44 -4.28 5.85
N LEU A 39 -11.62 -3.30 6.27
CA LEU A 39 -10.24 -3.13 5.79
C LEU A 39 -9.43 -4.42 5.96
N GLY A 40 -9.42 -4.99 7.17
CA GLY A 40 -8.72 -6.23 7.46
C GLY A 40 -9.22 -7.40 6.60
N LEU A 41 -10.53 -7.53 6.46
CA LEU A 41 -11.12 -8.58 5.62
C LEU A 41 -10.77 -8.43 4.14
N VAL A 42 -10.85 -7.22 3.60
CA VAL A 42 -10.49 -6.91 2.20
C VAL A 42 -9.03 -7.24 1.93
N GLN A 43 -8.12 -6.88 2.83
CA GLN A 43 -6.70 -7.22 2.73
C GLN A 43 -6.47 -8.74 2.79
N ALA A 44 -7.13 -9.45 3.72
CA ALA A 44 -7.05 -10.90 3.81
C ALA A 44 -7.51 -11.59 2.51
N LEU A 45 -8.63 -11.14 1.95
CA LEU A 45 -9.17 -11.65 0.70
C LEU A 45 -8.22 -11.40 -0.48
N ALA A 46 -7.59 -10.23 -0.56
CA ALA A 46 -6.63 -9.92 -1.60
C ALA A 46 -5.40 -10.82 -1.54
N VAL A 47 -4.81 -11.00 -0.36
CA VAL A 47 -3.66 -11.89 -0.16
C VAL A 47 -4.03 -13.34 -0.46
N PHE A 48 -5.21 -13.78 -0.01
CA PHE A 48 -5.73 -15.11 -0.32
C PHE A 48 -5.92 -15.32 -1.83
N TYR A 49 -6.54 -14.34 -2.51
CA TYR A 49 -6.70 -14.34 -3.96
C TYR A 49 -5.33 -14.43 -4.67
N GLU A 50 -4.35 -13.67 -4.22
CA GLU A 50 -3.02 -13.69 -4.80
C GLU A 50 -2.36 -15.07 -4.72
N PHE A 51 -2.43 -15.72 -3.56
CA PHE A 51 -1.90 -17.07 -3.37
C PHE A 51 -2.62 -18.10 -4.24
N LYS A 52 -3.95 -18.04 -4.30
CA LYS A 52 -4.76 -19.02 -5.03
C LYS A 52 -4.64 -18.88 -6.54
N THR A 53 -4.57 -17.65 -7.03
CA THR A 53 -4.60 -17.39 -8.49
C THR A 53 -3.22 -17.26 -9.13
N LYS A 54 -2.14 -17.32 -8.34
CA LYS A 54 -0.76 -17.13 -8.83
C LYS A 54 -0.44 -17.92 -10.10
N LYS A 55 -0.78 -19.22 -10.14
CA LYS A 55 -0.54 -20.08 -11.31
C LYS A 55 -1.42 -19.70 -12.49
N ALA A 56 -2.72 -19.50 -12.26
CA ALA A 56 -3.67 -19.13 -13.30
C ALA A 56 -3.31 -17.76 -13.92
N ARG A 57 -2.95 -16.78 -13.10
CA ARG A 57 -2.46 -15.48 -13.59
C ARG A 57 -1.17 -15.59 -14.39
N ALA A 58 -0.23 -16.43 -13.95
CA ALA A 58 1.00 -16.66 -14.70
C ALA A 58 0.73 -17.25 -16.09
N GLN A 59 -0.25 -18.15 -16.23
CA GLN A 59 -0.69 -18.70 -17.50
C GLN A 59 -1.44 -17.67 -18.35
N LEU A 60 -2.40 -16.94 -17.74
CA LEU A 60 -3.20 -15.93 -18.44
C LEU A 60 -2.33 -14.83 -19.06
N PHE A 61 -1.32 -14.39 -18.33
CA PHE A 61 -0.41 -13.34 -18.77
C PHE A 61 0.87 -13.86 -19.41
N SER A 62 0.93 -15.16 -19.79
CA SER A 62 2.13 -15.76 -20.40
C SER A 62 2.56 -15.06 -21.69
N ASN A 63 1.61 -14.57 -22.49
CA ASN A 63 1.85 -13.87 -23.75
C ASN A 63 2.35 -12.43 -23.58
N LEU A 64 2.32 -11.88 -22.37
CA LEU A 64 2.82 -10.54 -22.09
C LEU A 64 4.32 -10.55 -21.81
N THR A 65 5.02 -9.52 -22.30
CA THR A 65 6.42 -9.29 -21.93
C THR A 65 6.52 -9.07 -20.42
N THR A 66 7.68 -9.41 -19.84
CA THR A 66 7.94 -9.24 -18.40
C THR A 66 7.64 -7.82 -17.93
N THR A 67 8.05 -6.81 -18.71
CA THR A 67 7.81 -5.39 -18.39
C THR A 67 6.33 -5.07 -18.32
N ARG A 68 5.53 -5.47 -19.32
CA ARG A 68 4.08 -5.23 -19.34
C ARG A 68 3.38 -5.91 -18.15
N ARG A 69 3.80 -7.13 -17.81
CA ARG A 69 3.26 -7.88 -16.68
C ARG A 69 3.52 -7.17 -15.35
N VAL A 70 4.73 -6.63 -15.17
CA VAL A 70 5.10 -5.86 -13.97
C VAL A 70 4.29 -4.56 -13.88
N ILE A 71 4.17 -3.81 -14.98
CA ILE A 71 3.39 -2.56 -15.01
C ILE A 71 1.92 -2.82 -14.66
N LEU A 72 1.29 -3.83 -15.28
CA LEU A 72 -0.09 -4.21 -14.97
C LEU A 72 -0.25 -4.63 -13.50
N GLY A 73 0.68 -5.43 -12.98
CA GLY A 73 0.66 -5.84 -11.58
C GLY A 73 0.72 -4.65 -10.63
N ARG A 74 1.61 -3.70 -10.86
CA ARG A 74 1.73 -2.47 -10.07
C ARG A 74 0.47 -1.61 -10.15
N PHE A 75 -0.09 -1.45 -11.35
CA PHE A 75 -1.31 -0.69 -11.56
C PHE A 75 -2.49 -1.26 -10.76
N PHE A 76 -2.72 -2.57 -10.86
CA PHE A 76 -3.79 -3.22 -10.09
C PHE A 76 -3.54 -3.19 -8.58
N THR A 77 -2.29 -3.36 -8.14
CA THR A 77 -1.94 -3.25 -6.72
C THR A 77 -2.20 -1.83 -6.21
N PHE A 78 -1.84 -0.81 -6.98
CA PHE A 78 -2.08 0.58 -6.62
C PHE A 78 -3.58 0.91 -6.52
N LEU A 79 -4.38 0.48 -7.51
CA LEU A 79 -5.84 0.65 -7.46
C LEU A 79 -6.47 -0.05 -6.25
N PHE A 80 -6.06 -1.29 -5.99
CA PHE A 80 -6.55 -2.05 -4.85
C PHE A 80 -6.17 -1.37 -3.53
N TYR A 81 -4.93 -0.87 -3.43
CA TYR A 81 -4.47 -0.17 -2.25
C TYR A 81 -5.26 1.12 -2.02
N GLY A 82 -5.45 1.94 -3.06
CA GLY A 82 -6.30 3.13 -3.00
C GLY A 82 -7.74 2.83 -2.56
N PHE A 83 -8.34 1.77 -3.13
CA PHE A 83 -9.65 1.28 -2.72
C PHE A 83 -9.67 0.89 -1.23
N SER A 84 -8.68 0.14 -0.75
CA SER A 84 -8.64 -0.32 0.63
C SER A 84 -8.39 0.82 1.62
N LEU A 85 -7.58 1.82 1.25
CA LEU A 85 -7.32 3.00 2.08
C LEU A 85 -8.57 3.85 2.34
N THR A 86 -9.60 3.76 1.49
CA THR A 86 -10.87 4.45 1.75
C THR A 86 -11.48 4.01 3.08
N PHE A 87 -11.39 2.71 3.40
CA PHE A 87 -11.84 2.19 4.69
C PHE A 87 -10.97 2.62 5.86
N PHE A 88 -9.70 2.94 5.62
CA PHE A 88 -8.78 3.39 6.64
C PHE A 88 -9.01 4.85 7.04
N PHE A 89 -9.24 5.73 6.05
CA PHE A 89 -9.33 7.18 6.28
C PHE A 89 -10.74 7.68 6.57
N ALA A 90 -11.77 6.91 6.23
CA ALA A 90 -13.14 7.31 6.51
C ALA A 90 -13.48 7.11 8.00
N PRO A 91 -14.25 8.02 8.61
CA PRO A 91 -14.62 7.94 10.02
C PRO A 91 -15.49 6.72 10.36
N ASP A 92 -16.25 6.22 9.40
CA ASP A 92 -17.13 5.05 9.57
C ASP A 92 -17.34 4.29 8.24
N LEU A 93 -17.97 3.11 8.34
CA LEU A 93 -18.22 2.25 7.19
C LEU A 93 -19.17 2.88 6.17
N MET A 94 -20.22 3.59 6.59
CA MET A 94 -21.17 4.19 5.67
C MET A 94 -20.52 5.29 4.84
N THR A 95 -19.69 6.13 5.47
CA THR A 95 -18.88 7.14 4.77
C THR A 95 -17.91 6.50 3.79
N SER A 96 -17.26 5.38 4.15
CA SER A 96 -16.41 4.63 3.23
C SER A 96 -17.15 4.19 1.98
N LEU A 97 -18.34 3.62 2.15
CA LEU A 97 -19.19 3.16 1.05
C LEU A 97 -19.70 4.31 0.20
N HIS A 98 -20.03 5.45 0.81
CA HIS A 98 -20.45 6.65 0.09
C HIS A 98 -19.32 7.21 -0.78
N ILE A 99 -18.09 7.29 -0.26
CA ILE A 99 -16.91 7.69 -1.03
C ILE A 99 -16.69 6.74 -2.22
N LEU A 100 -16.78 5.43 -1.99
CA LEU A 100 -16.61 4.44 -3.06
C LEU A 100 -17.70 4.52 -4.13
N SER A 101 -18.96 4.79 -3.74
CA SER A 101 -20.04 5.00 -4.70
C SER A 101 -19.85 6.28 -5.51
N GLY A 102 -19.31 7.34 -4.90
CA GLY A 102 -18.97 8.59 -5.57
C GLY A 102 -17.82 8.45 -6.59
N LEU A 103 -16.93 7.48 -6.43
CA LEU A 103 -15.89 7.18 -7.44
C LEU A 103 -16.49 6.66 -8.77
N ALA A 104 -17.70 6.12 -8.76
CA ALA A 104 -18.42 5.70 -9.96
C ALA A 104 -19.13 6.87 -10.66
N ASP A 105 -19.29 7.99 -10.00
CA ASP A 105 -19.92 9.19 -10.55
C ASP A 105 -18.86 10.19 -11.02
N PHE A 106 -18.48 10.06 -12.30
CA PHE A 106 -17.50 10.94 -12.94
C PHE A 106 -17.98 12.38 -13.11
N SER A 107 -19.26 12.68 -12.91
CA SER A 107 -19.81 14.04 -13.01
C SER A 107 -19.31 14.94 -11.87
N SER A 108 -18.96 14.36 -10.74
CA SER A 108 -18.45 15.06 -9.57
C SER A 108 -16.97 15.47 -9.65
N LEU A 109 -16.26 15.01 -10.68
CA LEU A 109 -14.85 15.38 -10.95
C LEU A 109 -14.67 16.79 -11.51
N GLN A 110 -15.71 17.63 -11.52
CA GLN A 110 -15.54 19.04 -11.85
C GLN A 110 -14.54 19.67 -10.86
N SER A 111 -13.47 20.23 -11.43
CA SER A 111 -12.26 20.70 -10.77
C SER A 111 -12.57 21.72 -9.66
N ASN A 112 -12.78 21.23 -8.45
CA ASN A 112 -12.71 22.07 -7.27
C ASN A 112 -11.25 22.18 -6.86
N GLN A 113 -10.74 23.39 -6.65
CA GLN A 113 -9.39 23.66 -6.14
C GLN A 113 -9.09 22.84 -4.87
N ALA A 114 -10.12 22.50 -4.11
CA ALA A 114 -10.05 21.63 -2.91
C ALA A 114 -9.54 20.20 -3.20
N THR A 115 -9.68 19.69 -4.44
CA THR A 115 -9.20 18.34 -4.81
C THR A 115 -7.80 18.36 -5.41
N MET A 116 -7.37 19.49 -5.99
CA MET A 116 -6.08 19.60 -6.68
C MET A 116 -4.90 19.64 -5.71
N LEU A 117 -5.05 20.29 -4.55
CA LEU A 117 -3.97 20.41 -3.57
C LEU A 117 -3.57 19.07 -2.94
N PRO A 118 -4.48 18.24 -2.43
CA PRO A 118 -4.14 16.90 -1.95
C PRO A 118 -3.57 15.99 -3.03
N LEU A 119 -4.07 16.08 -4.27
CA LEU A 119 -3.54 15.33 -5.40
C LEU A 119 -2.09 15.74 -5.72
N ALA A 120 -1.82 17.05 -5.83
CA ALA A 120 -0.47 17.56 -6.06
C ALA A 120 0.49 17.15 -4.94
N PHE A 121 0.03 17.20 -3.68
CA PHE A 121 0.80 16.77 -2.53
C PHE A 121 1.12 15.25 -2.60
N GLY A 122 0.12 14.42 -2.88
CA GLY A 122 0.32 12.98 -3.07
C GLY A 122 1.29 12.66 -4.20
N LEU A 123 1.17 13.34 -5.34
CA LEU A 123 2.06 13.17 -6.49
C LEU A 123 3.49 13.63 -6.19
N SER A 124 3.68 14.66 -5.35
CA SER A 124 5.01 15.14 -4.97
C SER A 124 5.85 14.09 -4.24
N PHE A 125 5.23 13.13 -3.58
CA PHE A 125 5.90 11.98 -2.97
C PHE A 125 5.93 10.74 -3.88
N ALA A 126 4.84 10.47 -4.58
CA ALA A 126 4.72 9.29 -5.43
C ALA A 126 5.67 9.34 -6.64
N VAL A 127 5.81 10.49 -7.28
CA VAL A 127 6.66 10.64 -8.48
C VAL A 127 8.14 10.43 -8.16
N PRO A 128 8.76 11.07 -7.14
CA PRO A 128 10.14 10.78 -6.76
C PRO A 128 10.37 9.33 -6.35
N TYR A 129 9.40 8.72 -5.65
CA TYR A 129 9.50 7.31 -5.29
C TYR A 129 9.52 6.40 -6.53
N LEU A 130 8.63 6.62 -7.50
CA LEU A 130 8.58 5.85 -8.74
C LEU A 130 9.85 6.05 -9.59
N ILE A 131 10.39 7.27 -9.64
CA ILE A 131 11.65 7.56 -10.30
C ILE A 131 12.79 6.80 -9.61
N PHE A 132 12.86 6.85 -8.28
CA PHE A 132 13.87 6.13 -7.51
C PHE A 132 13.79 4.61 -7.74
N GLU A 133 12.59 4.04 -7.70
CA GLU A 133 12.37 2.61 -7.97
C GLU A 133 12.78 2.23 -9.42
N TYR A 134 12.46 3.08 -10.39
CA TYR A 134 12.87 2.89 -11.78
C TYR A 134 14.40 2.91 -11.92
N LEU A 135 15.06 3.89 -11.30
CA LEU A 135 16.52 4.01 -11.31
C LEU A 135 17.18 2.81 -10.62
N GLN A 136 16.61 2.34 -9.51
CA GLN A 136 17.10 1.16 -8.79
C GLN A 136 17.07 -0.09 -9.66
N ASN A 137 16.03 -0.26 -10.46
CA ASN A 137 15.89 -1.45 -11.32
C ASN A 137 16.70 -1.36 -12.62
N SER A 138 16.88 -0.16 -13.18
CA SER A 138 17.51 0.01 -14.49
C SER A 138 19.00 0.34 -14.43
N LYS A 139 19.49 0.94 -13.35
CA LYS A 139 20.88 1.40 -13.24
C LYS A 139 21.47 1.07 -11.87
N LYS A 140 21.78 -0.21 -11.65
CA LYS A 140 22.44 -0.70 -10.42
C LYS A 140 23.72 0.08 -10.06
N GLN A 141 24.40 0.63 -11.06
CA GLN A 141 25.63 1.42 -10.86
C GLN A 141 25.38 2.73 -10.11
N ILE A 142 24.33 3.48 -10.50
CA ILE A 142 23.98 4.76 -9.84
C ILE A 142 23.62 4.52 -8.37
N ILE A 143 22.86 3.46 -8.09
CA ILE A 143 22.51 3.10 -6.71
C ILE A 143 23.74 2.72 -5.89
N SER A 144 24.65 1.95 -6.50
CA SER A 144 25.94 1.63 -5.85
C SER A 144 26.70 2.90 -5.49
N ASP A 145 26.75 3.87 -6.38
CA ASP A 145 27.49 5.12 -6.16
C ASP A 145 26.79 6.02 -5.11
N ILE A 146 25.46 6.11 -5.14
CA ILE A 146 24.68 6.77 -4.08
C ILE A 146 24.90 6.08 -2.72
N THR A 147 24.90 4.75 -2.70
CA THR A 147 25.14 3.99 -1.46
C THR A 147 26.56 4.19 -0.94
N LYS A 148 27.56 4.29 -1.81
CA LYS A 148 28.94 4.63 -1.43
C LYS A 148 29.03 6.04 -0.85
N LEU A 149 28.40 7.02 -1.52
CA LEU A 149 28.29 8.39 -1.00
C LEU A 149 27.66 8.40 0.39
N TRP A 150 26.53 7.74 0.55
CA TRP A 150 25.83 7.61 1.83
C TRP A 150 26.70 6.99 2.92
N ASN A 151 27.43 5.93 2.59
CA ASN A 151 28.29 5.23 3.56
C ASN A 151 29.56 6.01 3.90
N ASN A 152 30.14 6.72 2.92
CA ASN A 152 31.40 7.41 3.10
C ASN A 152 31.28 8.77 3.81
N TYR A 153 30.13 9.45 3.66
CA TYR A 153 29.95 10.79 4.22
C TYR A 153 29.05 10.76 5.46
N ARG A 154 29.68 10.65 6.66
CA ARG A 154 28.96 10.67 7.93
C ARG A 154 28.14 11.96 8.13
N ILE A 155 28.71 13.10 7.71
CA ILE A 155 28.06 14.41 7.83
C ILE A 155 26.75 14.43 7.02
N LEU A 156 26.77 13.93 5.78
CA LEU A 156 25.58 13.85 4.93
C LEU A 156 24.43 13.07 5.62
N ARG A 157 24.74 11.94 6.23
CA ARG A 157 23.74 11.13 6.96
C ARG A 157 23.16 11.89 8.15
N ILE A 158 24.01 12.52 8.95
CA ILE A 158 23.59 13.30 10.12
C ILE A 158 22.68 14.46 9.67
N THR A 159 23.06 15.18 8.62
CA THR A 159 22.28 16.30 8.09
C THR A 159 20.90 15.83 7.60
N VAL A 160 20.83 14.73 6.85
CA VAL A 160 19.55 14.17 6.37
C VAL A 160 18.69 13.75 7.55
N TYR A 161 19.22 13.05 8.55
CA TYR A 161 18.46 12.68 9.74
C TYR A 161 17.94 13.91 10.50
N TYR A 162 18.79 14.93 10.65
CA TYR A 162 18.40 16.17 11.35
C TYR A 162 17.26 16.89 10.61
N ILE A 163 17.36 17.02 9.28
CA ILE A 163 16.30 17.63 8.47
C ILE A 163 15.03 16.81 8.56
N THR A 164 15.12 15.48 8.50
CA THR A 164 13.94 14.60 8.62
C THR A 164 13.25 14.76 9.97
N VAL A 165 14.01 14.79 11.06
CA VAL A 165 13.46 15.00 12.41
C VAL A 165 12.81 16.38 12.52
N LEU A 166 13.46 17.44 12.02
CA LEU A 166 12.87 18.78 12.02
C LEU A 166 11.57 18.86 11.22
N LEU A 167 11.49 18.19 10.06
CA LEU A 167 10.27 18.11 9.26
C LEU A 167 9.16 17.37 10.00
N ILE A 168 9.47 16.28 10.70
CA ILE A 168 8.50 15.54 11.51
C ILE A 168 7.98 16.44 12.65
N ILE A 169 8.88 17.11 13.38
CA ILE A 169 8.50 18.00 14.48
C ILE A 169 7.64 19.18 13.96
N SER A 170 7.97 19.76 12.81
CA SER A 170 7.19 20.84 12.23
C SER A 170 5.76 20.44 11.88
N GLN A 171 5.54 19.17 11.53
CA GLN A 171 4.20 18.63 11.25
C GLN A 171 3.43 18.33 12.54
N LEU A 172 4.12 17.97 13.63
CA LEU A 172 3.51 17.70 14.92
C LEU A 172 2.99 18.99 15.61
N SER A 173 3.49 20.17 15.26
CA SER A 173 3.04 21.45 15.79
C SER A 173 1.74 21.99 15.18
N GLY A 174 1.27 21.39 14.08
CA GLY A 174 -0.06 21.64 13.55
C GLY A 174 -1.09 20.83 14.36
N SER A 175 -2.13 21.49 14.86
CA SER A 175 -3.25 20.91 15.62
C SER A 175 -4.13 19.96 14.78
N THR A 176 -3.54 19.00 14.11
CA THR A 176 -4.26 17.86 13.55
C THR A 176 -4.35 16.83 14.66
N SER A 177 -5.56 16.69 15.25
CA SER A 177 -5.87 15.53 16.09
C SER A 177 -5.41 14.27 15.34
N PHE A 178 -4.42 13.61 15.88
CA PHE A 178 -3.94 12.34 15.33
C PHE A 178 -5.13 11.38 15.35
N ILE A 179 -5.26 10.54 14.31
CA ILE A 179 -6.33 9.53 14.20
C ILE A 179 -6.42 8.67 15.47
N TYR A 180 -5.33 8.57 16.23
CA TYR A 180 -5.27 7.81 17.48
C TYR A 180 -5.82 8.56 18.73
N GLU A 181 -6.14 9.85 18.65
CA GLU A 181 -6.78 10.59 19.75
C GLU A 181 -8.31 10.39 19.83
N MET A 182 -8.87 9.63 18.86
CA MET A 182 -10.30 9.34 18.84
C MET A 182 -10.67 7.99 19.49
N PHE A 183 -9.74 7.37 20.26
CA PHE A 183 -9.98 6.10 20.96
C PHE A 183 -9.79 6.23 22.46
#